data_1f96c8affc05f6bf2070f76323923d05
#
_entry.id   1f96c8affc05f6bf2070f76323923d05
#
_cell.length_a   1.000
_cell.length_b   1.000
_cell.length_c   1.000
_cell.angle_alpha   90.00
_cell.angle_beta   90.00
_cell.angle_gamma   90.00
#
_symmetry.space_group_name_H-M   'P 1'
#
loop_
_entity.id
_entity.type
_entity.pdbx_description
1 polymer ?
#
loop_
_entity_poly.entity_id
_entity_poly.type
_entity_poly.pdbx_seq_one_letter_code
_entity_poly.pdbx_strand_id
1 'polypeptide(L)'
;MNASYDVKFWGIQRNSSSKTPSYVVRWKVGGRVKSKTLRTKALAESFLSDLRQAAKRGEAFDTATGLPESILKAKNAVTWYSFVLAYVDMKWPNAAAKTRDSLTDALATVTPALVVDDAPGAPDPRILRKALRQYALPPTSRELPQPEEIRSALAWLERHSLRLADLTKVRNVRLGLDALTRRLDGTHAAPTTIARKRAVFYNVLQYAVDLEELPTNPLSKVKTWRPPKIREVVDRRVVVNPAQARELLTAVTYVGQLDRGRHLRAFFACLYFAGLRPAEALGLRLQDCHLPESGWGRLIISRSKPQANKRWTDTGKAHDDRGLKHRAQGEGRVVPIPPELVAMLREHIDEFGVHKDGRLFRTRRGGVISIGTYCQVWKEARVLALTPEQLASPLAARPYDLRHAAVSLWLNAGVPAPDVAERAGHSVDVLLKVYAKCIDGSTTIANQRIDRALTS
;
A
#
# COMPACT_ATOMS: atom_id res chain seq x y z
N MET A 1 -32.15 -28.44 7.17
CA MET A 1 -31.80 -27.72 8.42
C MET A 1 -32.36 -28.52 9.59
N ASN A 2 -31.50 -28.85 10.57
CA ASN A 2 -32.03 -29.43 11.82
C ASN A 2 -32.49 -28.27 12.68
N ALA A 3 -33.78 -27.97 12.63
CA ALA A 3 -34.42 -26.86 13.35
C ALA A 3 -35.02 -27.36 14.69
N SER A 4 -34.94 -26.54 15.73
CA SER A 4 -35.53 -26.82 17.04
C SER A 4 -36.21 -25.58 17.60
N TYR A 5 -37.35 -25.78 18.27
CA TYR A 5 -38.06 -24.76 19.04
C TYR A 5 -37.73 -24.83 20.54
N ASP A 6 -37.02 -25.91 20.98
CA ASP A 6 -36.58 -26.05 22.34
C ASP A 6 -35.35 -25.16 22.57
N VAL A 7 -35.58 -23.99 23.16
CA VAL A 7 -34.53 -22.99 23.40
C VAL A 7 -34.56 -22.52 24.86
N LYS A 8 -33.38 -22.54 25.51
CA LYS A 8 -33.25 -22.05 26.90
C LYS A 8 -32.12 -21.03 26.95
N PHE A 9 -32.37 -19.87 27.59
CA PHE A 9 -31.38 -18.76 27.69
C PHE A 9 -30.88 -18.65 29.13
N TRP A 10 -29.58 -18.34 29.26
CA TRP A 10 -28.96 -17.96 30.55
C TRP A 10 -28.67 -16.47 30.61
N GLY A 11 -28.33 -15.99 31.80
CA GLY A 11 -27.87 -14.62 32.02
C GLY A 11 -26.50 -14.39 31.38
N ILE A 12 -26.19 -13.11 31.13
CA ILE A 12 -24.90 -12.69 30.60
C ILE A 12 -23.82 -12.85 31.68
N GLN A 13 -22.73 -13.52 31.36
CA GLN A 13 -21.57 -13.68 32.23
C GLN A 13 -20.43 -12.75 31.81
N ARG A 14 -19.85 -12.03 32.77
CA ARG A 14 -18.64 -11.25 32.53
C ARG A 14 -17.40 -12.17 32.59
N ASN A 15 -16.59 -12.14 31.56
CA ASN A 15 -15.32 -12.86 31.57
C ASN A 15 -14.23 -11.92 32.14
N SER A 16 -13.72 -12.27 33.33
CA SER A 16 -12.71 -11.48 34.05
C SER A 16 -11.27 -11.94 33.80
N SER A 17 -11.06 -13.06 33.09
CA SER A 17 -9.75 -13.66 32.86
C SER A 17 -8.96 -13.04 31.69
N SER A 18 -9.54 -12.13 30.92
CA SER A 18 -8.83 -11.45 29.82
C SER A 18 -8.46 -10.01 30.20
N LYS A 19 -7.31 -9.51 29.68
CA LYS A 19 -6.85 -8.11 29.89
C LYS A 19 -7.89 -7.06 29.46
N THR A 20 -8.81 -7.41 28.58
CA THR A 20 -9.97 -6.58 28.19
C THR A 20 -11.25 -7.28 28.62
N PRO A 21 -12.18 -6.60 29.32
CA PRO A 21 -13.43 -7.22 29.75
C PRO A 21 -14.26 -7.64 28.53
N SER A 22 -14.79 -8.86 28.61
CA SER A 22 -15.71 -9.41 27.60
C SER A 22 -16.93 -10.04 28.28
N TYR A 23 -18.01 -10.19 27.53
CA TYR A 23 -19.30 -10.65 28.03
C TYR A 23 -19.75 -11.87 27.24
N VAL A 24 -20.11 -12.95 27.90
CA VAL A 24 -20.50 -14.21 27.29
C VAL A 24 -22.00 -14.40 27.42
N VAL A 25 -22.68 -14.54 26.28
CA VAL A 25 -24.08 -14.97 26.19
C VAL A 25 -24.09 -16.46 25.95
N ARG A 26 -24.86 -17.21 26.72
CA ARG A 26 -25.05 -18.67 26.60
C ARG A 26 -26.53 -19.01 26.41
N TRP A 27 -26.77 -19.97 25.53
CA TRP A 27 -28.14 -20.50 25.33
C TRP A 27 -28.05 -21.96 24.88
N LYS A 28 -29.15 -22.67 24.96
CA LYS A 28 -29.28 -24.08 24.57
C LYS A 28 -30.32 -24.23 23.48
N VAL A 29 -30.05 -25.01 22.46
CA VAL A 29 -30.97 -25.29 21.34
C VAL A 29 -30.95 -26.78 21.08
N GLY A 30 -32.10 -27.43 21.14
CA GLY A 30 -32.23 -28.87 20.86
C GLY A 30 -31.20 -29.71 21.65
N GLY A 31 -31.03 -29.44 22.95
CA GLY A 31 -30.11 -30.16 23.81
C GLY A 31 -28.66 -29.66 23.76
N ARG A 32 -28.22 -28.86 22.75
CA ARG A 32 -26.82 -28.39 22.57
C ARG A 32 -26.62 -26.99 23.12
N VAL A 33 -25.56 -26.81 23.91
CA VAL A 33 -25.17 -25.49 24.46
C VAL A 33 -24.37 -24.70 23.43
N LYS A 34 -24.73 -23.43 23.28
CA LYS A 34 -24.07 -22.45 22.44
C LYS A 34 -23.60 -21.28 23.29
N SER A 35 -22.55 -20.60 22.85
CA SER A 35 -22.04 -19.40 23.48
C SER A 35 -21.51 -18.39 22.47
N LYS A 36 -21.60 -17.10 22.81
CA LYS A 36 -21.03 -16.00 22.05
C LYS A 36 -20.40 -15.00 22.99
N THR A 37 -19.15 -14.63 22.72
CA THR A 37 -18.41 -13.62 23.49
C THR A 37 -18.50 -12.28 22.78
N LEU A 38 -18.84 -11.22 23.52
CA LEU A 38 -19.05 -9.86 23.03
C LEU A 38 -18.22 -8.87 23.84
N ARG A 39 -17.77 -7.79 23.20
CA ARG A 39 -16.82 -6.83 23.79
C ARG A 39 -17.45 -5.92 24.86
N THR A 40 -18.74 -5.63 24.76
CA THR A 40 -19.44 -4.74 25.69
C THR A 40 -20.68 -5.40 26.26
N LYS A 41 -21.10 -4.96 27.44
CA LYS A 41 -22.34 -5.44 28.08
C LYS A 41 -23.56 -5.09 27.23
N ALA A 42 -23.63 -3.89 26.68
CA ALA A 42 -24.72 -3.44 25.84
C ALA A 42 -24.90 -4.31 24.57
N LEU A 43 -23.80 -4.70 23.90
CA LEU A 43 -23.85 -5.62 22.77
C LEU A 43 -24.34 -7.01 23.18
N ALA A 44 -23.96 -7.49 24.37
CA ALA A 44 -24.42 -8.78 24.88
C ALA A 44 -25.90 -8.75 25.24
N GLU A 45 -26.39 -7.66 25.83
CA GLU A 45 -27.82 -7.45 26.15
C GLU A 45 -28.66 -7.37 24.87
N SER A 46 -28.21 -6.58 23.87
CA SER A 46 -28.89 -6.50 22.57
C SER A 46 -29.00 -7.87 21.90
N PHE A 47 -27.90 -8.60 21.81
CA PHE A 47 -27.88 -9.91 21.18
C PHE A 47 -28.79 -10.93 21.92
N LEU A 48 -28.77 -10.95 23.25
CA LEU A 48 -29.64 -11.82 24.04
C LEU A 48 -31.12 -11.43 23.87
N SER A 49 -31.39 -10.12 23.77
CA SER A 49 -32.73 -9.61 23.50
C SER A 49 -33.26 -10.09 22.14
N ASP A 50 -32.44 -10.01 21.09
CA ASP A 50 -32.78 -10.46 19.74
C ASP A 50 -33.13 -11.96 19.73
N LEU A 51 -32.32 -12.79 20.40
CA LEU A 51 -32.60 -14.22 20.53
C LEU A 51 -33.91 -14.50 21.25
N ARG A 52 -34.18 -13.78 22.35
CA ARG A 52 -35.41 -13.93 23.11
C ARG A 52 -36.65 -13.48 22.31
N GLN A 53 -36.52 -12.40 21.55
CA GLN A 53 -37.62 -11.92 20.70
C GLN A 53 -37.91 -12.91 19.57
N ALA A 54 -36.88 -13.48 18.94
CA ALA A 54 -37.07 -14.53 17.94
C ALA A 54 -37.80 -15.76 18.51
N ALA A 55 -37.40 -16.21 19.69
CA ALA A 55 -38.07 -17.30 20.38
C ALA A 55 -39.55 -16.97 20.73
N LYS A 56 -39.82 -15.73 21.18
CA LYS A 56 -41.19 -15.25 21.44
C LYS A 56 -42.05 -15.18 20.16
N ARG A 57 -41.47 -14.91 19.01
CA ARG A 57 -42.15 -14.95 17.71
C ARG A 57 -42.35 -16.36 17.17
N GLY A 58 -41.91 -17.40 17.91
CA GLY A 58 -42.02 -18.79 17.48
C GLY A 58 -41.09 -19.16 16.34
N GLU A 59 -39.96 -18.47 16.19
CA GLU A 59 -38.97 -18.80 15.16
C GLU A 59 -38.23 -20.10 15.51
N ALA A 60 -37.96 -20.90 14.49
CA ALA A 60 -37.10 -22.07 14.61
C ALA A 60 -35.63 -21.66 14.73
N PHE A 61 -34.90 -22.35 15.60
CA PHE A 61 -33.48 -22.18 15.81
C PHE A 61 -32.71 -23.33 15.15
N ASP A 62 -31.68 -23.02 14.36
CA ASP A 62 -30.84 -24.04 13.79
C ASP A 62 -29.94 -24.68 14.87
N THR A 63 -30.00 -25.99 15.02
CA THR A 63 -29.23 -26.73 16.06
C THR A 63 -27.71 -26.71 15.83
N ALA A 64 -27.27 -26.47 14.60
CA ALA A 64 -25.82 -26.37 14.27
C ALA A 64 -25.23 -25.05 14.73
N THR A 65 -25.87 -23.93 14.44
CA THR A 65 -25.38 -22.58 14.76
C THR A 65 -25.95 -22.04 16.09
N GLY A 66 -27.14 -22.53 16.49
CA GLY A 66 -27.90 -22.03 17.64
C GLY A 66 -28.63 -20.72 17.38
N LEU A 67 -28.69 -20.23 16.15
CA LEU A 67 -29.29 -18.95 15.80
C LEU A 67 -30.70 -19.12 15.24
N PRO A 68 -31.62 -18.16 15.46
CA PRO A 68 -32.94 -18.18 14.86
C PRO A 68 -32.88 -17.94 13.36
N GLU A 69 -33.89 -18.41 12.64
CA GLU A 69 -33.95 -18.34 11.18
C GLU A 69 -33.87 -16.91 10.65
N SER A 70 -34.43 -15.93 11.33
CA SER A 70 -34.38 -14.52 10.95
C SER A 70 -32.95 -13.98 10.97
N ILE A 71 -32.16 -14.27 12.00
CA ILE A 71 -30.75 -13.86 12.10
C ILE A 71 -29.91 -14.59 11.04
N LEU A 72 -30.20 -15.87 10.81
CA LEU A 72 -29.51 -16.63 9.76
C LEU A 72 -29.82 -16.10 8.35
N LYS A 73 -31.08 -15.77 8.08
CA LYS A 73 -31.48 -15.14 6.82
C LYS A 73 -30.82 -13.77 6.64
N ALA A 74 -30.79 -12.94 7.68
CA ALA A 74 -30.10 -11.65 7.65
C ALA A 74 -28.60 -11.79 7.40
N LYS A 75 -27.91 -12.71 8.10
CA LYS A 75 -26.49 -13.03 7.85
C LYS A 75 -26.23 -13.55 6.44
N ASN A 76 -27.12 -14.38 5.92
CA ASN A 76 -27.03 -14.91 4.57
C ASN A 76 -27.37 -13.88 3.47
N ALA A 77 -27.98 -12.76 3.83
CA ALA A 77 -28.30 -11.68 2.89
C ALA A 77 -27.09 -10.80 2.54
N VAL A 78 -26.05 -10.78 3.37
CA VAL A 78 -24.83 -9.98 3.10
C VAL A 78 -24.08 -10.57 1.90
N THR A 79 -24.01 -9.81 0.81
CA THR A 79 -23.25 -10.20 -0.37
C THR A 79 -21.78 -9.78 -0.25
N TRP A 80 -20.90 -10.41 -1.01
CA TRP A 80 -19.50 -9.96 -1.10
C TRP A 80 -19.42 -8.49 -1.52
N TYR A 81 -20.23 -8.08 -2.52
CA TYR A 81 -20.19 -6.71 -3.02
C TYR A 81 -20.62 -5.68 -1.95
N SER A 82 -21.74 -5.91 -1.27
CA SER A 82 -22.17 -5.02 -0.18
C SER A 82 -21.16 -4.96 0.97
N PHE A 83 -20.54 -6.11 1.31
CA PHE A 83 -19.51 -6.18 2.34
C PHE A 83 -18.25 -5.43 1.96
N VAL A 84 -17.83 -5.52 0.69
CA VAL A 84 -16.68 -4.78 0.17
C VAL A 84 -16.88 -3.26 0.28
N LEU A 85 -18.09 -2.77 0.02
CA LEU A 85 -18.40 -1.34 0.19
C LEU A 85 -18.26 -0.92 1.66
N ALA A 86 -18.81 -1.69 2.59
CA ALA A 86 -18.68 -1.43 4.03
C ALA A 86 -17.22 -1.48 4.50
N TYR A 87 -16.41 -2.43 3.99
CA TYR A 87 -14.98 -2.49 4.28
C TYR A 87 -14.23 -1.26 3.78
N VAL A 88 -14.54 -0.80 2.59
CA VAL A 88 -13.93 0.41 2.02
C VAL A 88 -14.29 1.63 2.87
N ASP A 89 -15.53 1.77 3.30
CA ASP A 89 -15.98 2.89 4.13
C ASP A 89 -15.24 2.94 5.47
N MET A 90 -15.04 1.79 6.09
CA MET A 90 -14.25 1.67 7.32
C MET A 90 -12.78 2.06 7.11
N LYS A 91 -12.18 1.66 5.98
CA LYS A 91 -10.74 1.90 5.72
C LYS A 91 -10.44 3.29 5.17
N TRP A 92 -11.36 3.89 4.44
CA TRP A 92 -11.13 5.08 3.64
C TRP A 92 -10.62 6.29 4.42
N PRO A 93 -11.20 6.67 5.58
CA PRO A 93 -10.80 7.88 6.30
C PRO A 93 -9.31 7.87 6.71
N ASN A 94 -8.80 6.69 7.10
CA ASN A 94 -7.44 6.54 7.62
C ASN A 94 -6.45 6.07 6.55
N ALA A 95 -6.88 5.88 5.30
CA ALA A 95 -6.04 5.38 4.23
C ALA A 95 -5.41 6.52 3.42
N ALA A 96 -4.09 6.46 3.22
CA ALA A 96 -3.39 7.35 2.30
C ALA A 96 -3.88 7.16 0.86
N ALA A 97 -3.84 8.20 0.02
CA ALA A 97 -4.30 8.17 -1.36
C ALA A 97 -3.77 6.97 -2.18
N LYS A 98 -2.48 6.62 -2.02
CA LYS A 98 -1.90 5.44 -2.70
C LYS A 98 -2.42 4.11 -2.14
N THR A 99 -2.81 4.08 -0.87
CA THR A 99 -3.45 2.91 -0.26
C THR A 99 -4.88 2.76 -0.79
N ARG A 100 -5.63 3.85 -0.92
CA ARG A 100 -6.97 3.88 -1.55
C ARG A 100 -6.93 3.39 -2.99
N ASP A 101 -5.96 3.86 -3.79
CA ASP A 101 -5.71 3.37 -5.17
C ASP A 101 -5.43 1.86 -5.20
N SER A 102 -4.55 1.40 -4.31
CA SER A 102 -4.19 -0.02 -4.19
C SER A 102 -5.36 -0.90 -3.75
N LEU A 103 -6.13 -0.42 -2.78
CA LEU A 103 -7.33 -1.08 -2.26
C LEU A 103 -8.38 -1.26 -3.35
N THR A 104 -8.73 -0.17 -4.02
CA THR A 104 -9.73 -0.17 -5.09
C THR A 104 -9.29 -0.97 -6.31
N ASP A 105 -7.98 -0.96 -6.66
CA ASP A 105 -7.42 -1.80 -7.72
C ASP A 105 -7.57 -3.30 -7.41
N ALA A 106 -7.28 -3.70 -6.18
CA ALA A 106 -7.41 -5.09 -5.75
C ALA A 106 -8.87 -5.53 -5.75
N LEU A 107 -9.76 -4.74 -5.14
CA LEU A 107 -11.18 -5.05 -5.03
C LEU A 107 -11.89 -5.07 -6.38
N ALA A 108 -11.56 -4.13 -7.28
CA ALA A 108 -12.06 -4.14 -8.66
C ALA A 108 -11.54 -5.33 -9.50
N THR A 109 -10.54 -6.06 -9.02
CA THR A 109 -10.06 -7.29 -9.66
C THR A 109 -10.78 -8.51 -9.10
N VAL A 110 -10.96 -8.59 -7.77
CA VAL A 110 -11.53 -9.76 -7.10
C VAL A 110 -13.06 -9.79 -7.23
N THR A 111 -13.72 -8.65 -7.08
CA THR A 111 -15.18 -8.58 -6.99
C THR A 111 -15.91 -9.16 -8.23
N PRO A 112 -15.47 -8.89 -9.47
CA PRO A 112 -16.09 -9.51 -10.64
C PRO A 112 -15.96 -11.04 -10.72
N ALA A 113 -15.00 -11.63 -10.02
CA ALA A 113 -14.82 -13.08 -9.98
C ALA A 113 -15.67 -13.77 -8.89
N LEU A 114 -16.28 -13.00 -8.00
CA LEU A 114 -17.11 -13.51 -6.90
C LEU A 114 -18.58 -13.25 -7.14
N VAL A 115 -19.03 -13.73 -8.29
CA VAL A 115 -20.44 -13.73 -8.71
C VAL A 115 -20.93 -15.17 -8.87
N VAL A 116 -22.25 -15.36 -8.93
CA VAL A 116 -22.84 -16.69 -9.18
C VAL A 116 -22.42 -17.19 -10.57
N ASP A 117 -22.22 -18.53 -10.67
CA ASP A 117 -21.88 -19.16 -11.95
C ASP A 117 -22.97 -18.87 -12.99
N ASP A 118 -22.58 -18.65 -14.24
CA ASP A 118 -23.45 -18.43 -15.40
C ASP A 118 -24.45 -17.28 -15.25
N ALA A 119 -24.10 -16.24 -14.50
CA ALA A 119 -24.94 -15.06 -14.32
C ALA A 119 -25.26 -14.39 -15.67
N PRO A 120 -26.54 -14.31 -16.11
CA PRO A 120 -26.91 -13.79 -17.41
C PRO A 120 -26.65 -12.29 -17.50
N GLY A 121 -26.35 -11.81 -18.73
CA GLY A 121 -26.22 -10.37 -18.99
C GLY A 121 -24.98 -9.75 -18.33
N ALA A 122 -23.89 -10.50 -18.19
CA ALA A 122 -22.64 -9.98 -17.61
C ALA A 122 -22.13 -8.77 -18.41
N PRO A 123 -21.84 -7.64 -17.74
CA PRO A 123 -21.29 -6.45 -18.38
C PRO A 123 -19.88 -6.69 -18.92
N ASP A 124 -19.46 -5.88 -19.90
CA ASP A 124 -18.06 -5.87 -20.34
C ASP A 124 -17.11 -5.69 -19.12
N PRO A 125 -16.05 -6.50 -19.00
CA PRO A 125 -15.13 -6.43 -17.88
C PRO A 125 -14.49 -5.04 -17.66
N ARG A 126 -14.29 -4.26 -18.73
CA ARG A 126 -13.75 -2.90 -18.66
C ARG A 126 -14.77 -1.94 -18.07
N ILE A 127 -16.05 -2.07 -18.47
CA ILE A 127 -17.17 -1.28 -17.91
C ILE A 127 -17.33 -1.61 -16.43
N LEU A 128 -17.36 -2.89 -16.06
CA LEU A 128 -17.50 -3.32 -14.67
C LEU A 128 -16.33 -2.84 -13.79
N ARG A 129 -15.09 -2.90 -14.31
CA ARG A 129 -13.92 -2.36 -13.62
C ARG A 129 -14.01 -0.83 -13.48
N LYS A 130 -14.45 -0.11 -14.51
CA LYS A 130 -14.67 1.35 -14.46
C LYS A 130 -15.74 1.69 -13.43
N ALA A 131 -16.86 0.95 -13.42
CA ALA A 131 -17.94 1.10 -12.46
C ALA A 131 -17.46 0.94 -11.01
N LEU A 132 -16.72 -0.13 -10.73
CA LEU A 132 -16.15 -0.36 -9.41
C LEU A 132 -15.13 0.71 -9.02
N ARG A 133 -14.09 0.94 -9.84
CA ARG A 133 -13.00 1.85 -9.47
C ARG A 133 -13.38 3.32 -9.42
N GLN A 134 -14.34 3.74 -10.24
CA GLN A 134 -14.61 5.16 -10.40
C GLN A 134 -15.87 5.62 -9.67
N TYR A 135 -16.80 4.71 -9.39
CA TYR A 135 -18.10 5.07 -8.85
C TYR A 135 -18.46 4.33 -7.56
N ALA A 136 -18.27 3.03 -7.48
CA ALA A 136 -18.76 2.26 -6.33
C ALA A 136 -17.77 2.26 -5.14
N LEU A 137 -16.48 1.99 -5.40
CA LEU A 137 -15.50 1.83 -4.32
C LEU A 137 -15.09 3.16 -3.65
N PRO A 138 -14.89 4.29 -4.37
CA PRO A 138 -14.63 5.55 -3.70
C PRO A 138 -15.92 6.09 -3.06
N PRO A 139 -15.99 6.26 -1.72
CA PRO A 139 -17.22 6.73 -1.07
C PRO A 139 -17.75 8.06 -1.62
N THR A 140 -16.83 9.00 -1.88
CA THR A 140 -17.15 10.33 -2.41
C THR A 140 -17.71 10.35 -3.84
N SER A 141 -17.58 9.24 -4.57
CA SER A 141 -18.06 9.13 -5.96
C SER A 141 -19.43 8.45 -6.09
N ARG A 142 -19.97 7.87 -5.04
CA ARG A 142 -21.22 7.09 -5.09
C ARG A 142 -22.44 7.96 -5.35
N GLU A 143 -22.41 9.19 -4.84
CA GLU A 143 -23.51 10.18 -5.00
C GLU A 143 -23.43 10.96 -6.30
N LEU A 144 -22.32 10.80 -7.06
CA LEU A 144 -22.16 11.49 -8.33
C LEU A 144 -23.11 10.90 -9.40
N PRO A 145 -23.58 11.70 -10.38
CA PRO A 145 -24.32 11.22 -11.52
C PRO A 145 -23.56 10.11 -12.24
N GLN A 146 -24.23 8.97 -12.46
CA GLN A 146 -23.62 7.80 -13.09
C GLN A 146 -24.21 7.61 -14.49
N PRO A 147 -23.37 7.37 -15.53
CA PRO A 147 -23.85 6.93 -16.82
C PRO A 147 -24.69 5.65 -16.72
N GLU A 148 -25.65 5.47 -17.66
CA GLU A 148 -26.56 4.32 -17.65
C GLU A 148 -25.80 2.98 -17.66
N GLU A 149 -24.75 2.86 -18.47
CA GLU A 149 -23.89 1.67 -18.54
C GLU A 149 -23.28 1.30 -17.17
N ILE A 150 -22.92 2.31 -16.38
CA ILE A 150 -22.33 2.14 -15.05
C ILE A 150 -23.39 1.69 -14.05
N ARG A 151 -24.57 2.33 -14.04
CA ARG A 151 -25.69 1.94 -13.18
C ARG A 151 -26.11 0.50 -13.42
N SER A 152 -26.28 0.14 -14.70
CA SER A 152 -26.65 -1.21 -15.11
C SER A 152 -25.61 -2.24 -14.69
N ALA A 153 -24.32 -1.93 -14.82
CA ALA A 153 -23.24 -2.82 -14.39
C ALA A 153 -23.20 -3.00 -12.86
N LEU A 154 -23.41 -1.95 -12.09
CA LEU A 154 -23.43 -2.04 -10.61
C LEU A 154 -24.70 -2.78 -10.13
N ALA A 155 -25.85 -2.53 -10.74
CA ALA A 155 -27.11 -3.24 -10.44
C ALA A 155 -27.00 -4.74 -10.79
N TRP A 156 -26.30 -5.07 -11.87
CA TRP A 156 -26.02 -6.47 -12.22
C TRP A 156 -25.14 -7.12 -11.14
N LEU A 157 -24.08 -6.43 -10.72
CA LEU A 157 -23.16 -6.93 -9.69
C LEU A 157 -23.85 -7.14 -8.34
N GLU A 158 -24.72 -6.22 -7.93
CA GLU A 158 -25.48 -6.33 -6.68
C GLU A 158 -26.40 -7.56 -6.69
N ARG A 159 -27.06 -7.85 -7.82
CA ARG A 159 -27.94 -9.02 -7.98
C ARG A 159 -27.21 -10.35 -8.03
N HIS A 160 -26.00 -10.38 -8.61
CA HIS A 160 -25.29 -11.63 -8.90
C HIS A 160 -24.06 -11.87 -8.01
N SER A 161 -23.72 -10.95 -7.12
CA SER A 161 -22.60 -11.14 -6.17
C SER A 161 -22.85 -12.34 -5.26
N LEU A 162 -21.85 -13.18 -5.05
CA LEU A 162 -21.90 -14.27 -4.09
C LEU A 162 -22.25 -13.76 -2.70
N ARG A 163 -22.96 -14.56 -1.93
CA ARG A 163 -23.15 -14.28 -0.50
C ARG A 163 -21.83 -14.44 0.23
N LEU A 164 -21.61 -13.61 1.24
CA LEU A 164 -20.37 -13.66 2.03
C LEU A 164 -20.18 -15.05 2.67
N ALA A 165 -21.23 -15.66 3.14
CA ALA A 165 -21.23 -17.03 3.69
C ALA A 165 -20.75 -18.09 2.68
N ASP A 166 -20.98 -17.89 1.37
CA ASP A 166 -20.53 -18.83 0.33
C ASP A 166 -19.01 -18.82 0.14
N LEU A 167 -18.29 -17.80 0.64
CA LEU A 167 -16.83 -17.75 0.64
C LEU A 167 -16.19 -18.74 1.63
N THR A 168 -16.97 -19.37 2.49
CA THR A 168 -16.49 -20.53 3.28
C THR A 168 -16.12 -21.72 2.43
N LYS A 169 -16.65 -21.82 1.20
CA LYS A 169 -16.33 -22.84 0.20
C LYS A 169 -15.02 -22.48 -0.49
N VAL A 170 -14.01 -23.34 -0.38
CA VAL A 170 -12.66 -23.16 -0.97
C VAL A 170 -12.71 -22.85 -2.46
N ARG A 171 -13.64 -23.47 -3.22
CA ARG A 171 -13.85 -23.22 -4.65
C ARG A 171 -14.07 -21.71 -4.92
N ASN A 172 -14.95 -21.07 -4.20
CA ASN A 172 -15.32 -19.68 -4.44
C ASN A 172 -14.17 -18.72 -4.12
N VAL A 173 -13.46 -18.95 -3.00
CA VAL A 173 -12.29 -18.16 -2.65
C VAL A 173 -11.17 -18.31 -3.69
N ARG A 174 -11.03 -19.50 -4.27
CA ARG A 174 -10.06 -19.78 -5.32
C ARG A 174 -10.34 -18.95 -6.58
N LEU A 175 -11.59 -18.74 -6.97
CA LEU A 175 -11.95 -17.85 -8.08
C LEU A 175 -11.36 -16.43 -7.88
N GLY A 176 -11.50 -15.89 -6.67
CA GLY A 176 -10.90 -14.60 -6.32
C GLY A 176 -9.38 -14.60 -6.42
N LEU A 177 -8.70 -15.66 -5.92
CA LEU A 177 -7.24 -15.79 -6.00
C LEU A 177 -6.74 -15.89 -7.44
N ASP A 178 -7.42 -16.68 -8.27
CA ASP A 178 -7.04 -16.90 -9.67
C ASP A 178 -7.23 -15.59 -10.49
N ALA A 179 -8.25 -14.80 -10.20
CA ALA A 179 -8.44 -13.47 -10.79
C ALA A 179 -7.27 -12.51 -10.50
N LEU A 180 -6.61 -12.64 -9.34
CA LEU A 180 -5.46 -11.80 -8.99
C LEU A 180 -4.21 -12.10 -9.83
N THR A 181 -4.13 -13.27 -10.45
CA THR A 181 -2.96 -13.71 -11.24
C THR A 181 -2.94 -13.14 -12.64
N ARG A 182 -4.06 -12.58 -13.10
CA ARG A 182 -4.23 -12.09 -14.48
C ARG A 182 -4.44 -10.58 -14.54
N ARG A 183 -3.99 -10.00 -15.63
CA ARG A 183 -4.32 -8.63 -16.04
C ARG A 183 -5.59 -8.63 -16.90
N LEU A 184 -6.11 -7.45 -17.21
CA LEU A 184 -7.28 -7.29 -18.10
C LEU A 184 -7.01 -7.75 -19.53
N ASP A 185 -5.77 -7.76 -19.96
CA ASP A 185 -5.32 -8.26 -21.28
C ASP A 185 -5.08 -9.79 -21.29
N GLY A 186 -5.38 -10.47 -20.19
CA GLY A 186 -5.18 -11.92 -20.05
C GLY A 186 -3.75 -12.34 -19.68
N THR A 187 -2.78 -11.42 -19.72
CA THR A 187 -1.39 -11.72 -19.35
C THR A 187 -1.21 -11.90 -17.84
N HIS A 188 -0.12 -12.57 -17.44
CA HIS A 188 0.18 -12.73 -16.02
C HIS A 188 0.54 -11.41 -15.33
N ALA A 189 -0.01 -11.20 -14.15
CA ALA A 189 0.36 -10.08 -13.30
C ALA A 189 1.74 -10.31 -12.63
N ALA A 190 2.48 -9.23 -12.38
CA ALA A 190 3.76 -9.31 -11.68
C ALA A 190 3.60 -9.89 -10.25
N PRO A 191 4.57 -10.71 -9.75
CA PRO A 191 4.53 -11.31 -8.43
C PRO A 191 4.20 -10.34 -7.29
N THR A 192 4.81 -9.15 -7.31
CA THR A 192 4.56 -8.09 -6.32
C THR A 192 3.13 -7.55 -6.37
N THR A 193 2.55 -7.47 -7.57
CA THR A 193 1.15 -7.04 -7.76
C THR A 193 0.19 -8.09 -7.20
N ILE A 194 0.44 -9.37 -7.49
CA ILE A 194 -0.36 -10.48 -6.98
C ILE A 194 -0.33 -10.50 -5.46
N ALA A 195 0.85 -10.43 -4.85
CA ALA A 195 1.00 -10.44 -3.39
C ALA A 195 0.30 -9.25 -2.74
N ARG A 196 0.43 -8.04 -3.29
CA ARG A 196 -0.24 -6.84 -2.81
C ARG A 196 -1.76 -6.96 -2.87
N LYS A 197 -2.31 -7.40 -4.00
CA LYS A 197 -3.76 -7.59 -4.16
C LYS A 197 -4.29 -8.70 -3.25
N ARG A 198 -3.52 -9.80 -3.10
CA ARG A 198 -3.87 -10.89 -2.17
C ARG A 198 -3.92 -10.40 -0.72
N ALA A 199 -3.00 -9.54 -0.30
CA ALA A 199 -3.03 -8.97 1.04
C ALA A 199 -4.30 -8.15 1.29
N VAL A 200 -4.77 -7.38 0.30
CA VAL A 200 -6.06 -6.68 0.38
C VAL A 200 -7.21 -7.67 0.53
N PHE A 201 -7.26 -8.70 -0.32
CA PHE A 201 -8.31 -9.72 -0.26
C PHE A 201 -8.32 -10.45 1.10
N TYR A 202 -7.13 -10.79 1.61
CA TYR A 202 -6.99 -11.37 2.96
C TYR A 202 -7.56 -10.44 4.04
N ASN A 203 -7.25 -9.16 3.98
CA ASN A 203 -7.70 -8.19 4.99
C ASN A 203 -9.21 -7.97 4.96
N VAL A 204 -9.86 -8.01 3.78
CA VAL A 204 -11.33 -7.95 3.69
C VAL A 204 -11.96 -9.17 4.36
N LEU A 205 -11.45 -10.36 4.06
CA LEU A 205 -11.95 -11.60 4.65
C LEU A 205 -11.64 -11.67 6.17
N GLN A 206 -10.52 -11.12 6.60
CA GLN A 206 -10.21 -11.00 8.02
C GLN A 206 -11.18 -10.05 8.73
N TYR A 207 -11.53 -8.93 8.11
CA TYR A 207 -12.55 -8.03 8.64
C TYR A 207 -13.92 -8.71 8.75
N ALA A 208 -14.26 -9.61 7.82
CA ALA A 208 -15.46 -10.42 7.94
C ALA A 208 -15.41 -11.39 9.14
N VAL A 209 -14.22 -11.90 9.48
CA VAL A 209 -14.01 -12.70 10.69
C VAL A 209 -14.11 -11.83 11.94
N ASP A 210 -13.53 -10.65 11.93
CA ASP A 210 -13.57 -9.71 13.07
C ASP A 210 -15.01 -9.25 13.38
N LEU A 211 -15.88 -9.16 12.36
CA LEU A 211 -17.30 -8.88 12.50
C LEU A 211 -18.18 -10.13 12.73
N GLU A 212 -17.55 -11.30 12.88
CA GLU A 212 -18.23 -12.59 13.07
C GLU A 212 -19.14 -13.02 11.89
N GLU A 213 -18.99 -12.37 10.72
CA GLU A 213 -19.69 -12.77 9.49
C GLU A 213 -19.12 -14.07 8.90
N LEU A 214 -17.84 -14.34 9.14
CA LEU A 214 -17.16 -15.59 8.81
C LEU A 214 -16.55 -16.19 10.07
N PRO A 215 -16.58 -17.52 10.23
CA PRO A 215 -15.99 -18.20 11.40
C PRO A 215 -14.47 -18.19 11.40
N THR A 216 -13.86 -18.21 10.23
CA THR A 216 -12.39 -18.19 10.02
C THR A 216 -12.09 -17.58 8.66
N ASN A 217 -10.86 -17.05 8.49
CA ASN A 217 -10.46 -16.53 7.19
C ASN A 217 -10.32 -17.68 6.18
N PRO A 218 -11.14 -17.74 5.12
CA PRO A 218 -11.17 -18.88 4.22
C PRO A 218 -9.90 -19.03 3.37
N LEU A 219 -9.08 -17.98 3.22
CA LEU A 219 -7.79 -18.07 2.54
C LEU A 219 -6.81 -19.01 3.26
N SER A 220 -6.95 -19.23 4.56
CA SER A 220 -6.13 -20.17 5.33
C SER A 220 -6.36 -21.63 4.94
N LYS A 221 -7.54 -21.94 4.37
CA LYS A 221 -7.92 -23.29 3.91
C LYS A 221 -7.40 -23.62 2.53
N VAL A 222 -6.93 -22.62 1.75
CA VAL A 222 -6.47 -22.82 0.36
C VAL A 222 -5.00 -23.22 0.36
N LYS A 223 -4.70 -24.51 0.60
CA LYS A 223 -3.32 -25.02 0.70
C LYS A 223 -2.60 -25.16 -0.66
N THR A 224 -3.35 -25.36 -1.73
CA THR A 224 -2.80 -25.62 -3.07
C THR A 224 -2.42 -24.38 -3.86
N TRP A 225 -2.90 -23.21 -3.45
CA TRP A 225 -2.53 -21.95 -4.06
C TRP A 225 -1.35 -21.32 -3.31
N ARG A 226 -0.25 -21.10 -4.00
CA ARG A 226 0.95 -20.46 -3.42
C ARG A 226 1.19 -19.10 -4.08
N PRO A 227 1.43 -18.03 -3.29
CA PRO A 227 1.83 -16.77 -3.87
C PRO A 227 3.17 -16.91 -4.59
N PRO A 228 3.37 -16.22 -5.73
CA PRO A 228 4.64 -16.23 -6.41
C PRO A 228 5.76 -15.68 -5.50
N LYS A 229 6.95 -16.27 -5.62
CA LYS A 229 8.13 -15.81 -4.89
C LYS A 229 8.54 -14.41 -5.36
N ILE A 230 8.72 -13.48 -4.43
CA ILE A 230 9.19 -12.12 -4.70
C ILE A 230 10.69 -12.07 -4.38
N ARG A 231 11.47 -11.55 -5.31
CA ARG A 231 12.87 -11.16 -5.03
C ARG A 231 12.87 -9.76 -4.45
N GLU A 232 13.22 -9.63 -3.18
CA GLU A 232 13.29 -8.35 -2.47
C GLU A 232 14.69 -7.71 -2.51
N VAL A 233 15.63 -8.31 -3.24
CA VAL A 233 17.03 -7.89 -3.31
C VAL A 233 17.25 -6.95 -4.49
N VAL A 234 17.99 -5.86 -4.27
CA VAL A 234 18.41 -4.96 -5.36
C VAL A 234 19.33 -5.71 -6.33
N ASP A 235 19.07 -5.57 -7.62
CA ASP A 235 19.95 -6.07 -8.65
C ASP A 235 21.19 -5.13 -8.72
N ARG A 236 22.38 -5.66 -8.44
CA ARG A 236 23.63 -4.88 -8.48
C ARG A 236 23.86 -4.16 -9.81
N ARG A 237 23.35 -4.71 -10.90
CA ARG A 237 23.50 -4.12 -12.24
C ARG A 237 22.79 -2.78 -12.42
N VAL A 238 21.83 -2.43 -11.54
CA VAL A 238 21.18 -1.11 -11.58
C VAL A 238 22.04 -0.01 -10.91
N VAL A 239 23.04 -0.39 -10.11
CA VAL A 239 23.82 0.51 -9.27
C VAL A 239 24.93 1.14 -10.07
N VAL A 240 24.90 2.46 -10.20
CA VAL A 240 25.97 3.24 -10.84
C VAL A 240 27.11 3.51 -9.85
N ASN A 241 28.34 3.56 -10.38
CA ASN A 241 29.50 4.04 -9.63
C ASN A 241 29.52 5.58 -9.57
N PRO A 242 30.39 6.20 -8.74
CA PRO A 242 30.43 7.66 -8.60
C PRO A 242 30.74 8.44 -9.90
N ALA A 243 31.57 7.90 -10.79
CA ALA A 243 31.88 8.55 -12.09
C ALA A 243 30.62 8.54 -12.98
N GLN A 244 30.02 7.38 -13.17
CA GLN A 244 28.77 7.24 -13.94
C GLN A 244 27.64 8.10 -13.41
N ALA A 245 27.52 8.23 -12.08
CA ALA A 245 26.50 9.07 -11.48
C ALA A 245 26.70 10.54 -11.84
N ARG A 246 27.93 11.04 -11.79
CA ARG A 246 28.28 12.42 -12.19
C ARG A 246 28.04 12.66 -13.68
N GLU A 247 28.45 11.74 -14.55
CA GLU A 247 28.17 11.79 -15.99
C GLU A 247 26.67 11.89 -16.26
N LEU A 248 25.85 11.06 -15.62
CA LEU A 248 24.39 11.11 -15.73
C LEU A 248 23.81 12.43 -15.24
N LEU A 249 24.29 12.95 -14.09
CA LEU A 249 23.85 14.24 -13.55
C LEU A 249 24.27 15.41 -14.46
N THR A 250 25.41 15.31 -15.12
CA THR A 250 25.86 16.27 -16.13
C THR A 250 24.97 16.18 -17.38
N ALA A 251 24.72 14.98 -17.89
CA ALA A 251 23.84 14.75 -19.04
C ALA A 251 22.43 15.27 -18.82
N VAL A 252 21.90 15.17 -17.60
CA VAL A 252 20.60 15.75 -17.25
C VAL A 252 20.53 17.24 -17.60
N THR A 253 21.60 17.99 -17.45
CA THR A 253 21.64 19.44 -17.72
C THR A 253 21.32 19.78 -19.18
N TYR A 254 21.65 18.87 -20.10
CA TYR A 254 21.57 19.09 -21.55
C TYR A 254 20.29 18.52 -22.19
N VAL A 255 19.42 17.89 -21.44
CA VAL A 255 18.21 17.25 -21.97
C VAL A 255 16.92 17.86 -21.41
N GLY A 256 15.82 17.52 -22.03
CA GLY A 256 14.51 18.03 -21.66
C GLY A 256 14.20 19.38 -22.31
N GLN A 257 12.95 19.57 -22.70
CA GLN A 257 12.48 20.82 -23.28
C GLN A 257 12.41 21.93 -22.23
N LEU A 258 12.72 23.18 -22.64
CA LEU A 258 12.53 24.38 -21.83
C LEU A 258 13.29 24.33 -20.50
N ASP A 259 14.58 23.99 -20.52
CA ASP A 259 15.51 23.90 -19.36
C ASP A 259 15.06 22.93 -18.25
N ARG A 260 14.21 21.98 -18.56
CA ARG A 260 13.73 21.01 -17.56
C ARG A 260 14.87 20.20 -16.95
N GLY A 261 15.87 19.85 -17.75
CA GLY A 261 17.03 19.12 -17.28
C GLY A 261 17.83 19.94 -16.28
N ARG A 262 18.17 21.19 -16.60
CA ARG A 262 18.87 22.11 -15.68
C ARG A 262 18.12 22.23 -14.36
N HIS A 263 16.81 22.43 -14.41
CA HIS A 263 15.94 22.53 -13.22
C HIS A 263 15.86 21.22 -12.43
N LEU A 264 16.07 20.05 -13.05
CA LEU A 264 16.00 18.73 -12.39
C LEU A 264 17.37 18.18 -11.99
N ARG A 265 18.50 18.80 -12.35
CA ARG A 265 19.84 18.32 -11.98
C ARG A 265 19.98 18.16 -10.46
N ALA A 266 19.67 19.19 -9.70
CA ALA A 266 19.74 19.15 -8.24
C ALA A 266 18.71 18.18 -7.62
N PHE A 267 17.54 17.98 -8.26
CA PHE A 267 16.58 16.97 -7.84
C PHE A 267 17.17 15.54 -7.94
N PHE A 268 17.79 15.18 -9.08
CA PHE A 268 18.43 13.87 -9.22
C PHE A 268 19.68 13.75 -8.32
N ALA A 269 20.42 14.84 -8.11
CA ALA A 269 21.52 14.89 -7.18
C ALA A 269 21.06 14.57 -5.73
N CYS A 270 19.90 15.05 -5.28
CA CYS A 270 19.33 14.68 -4.00
C CYS A 270 19.02 13.16 -3.90
N LEU A 271 18.60 12.51 -4.99
CA LEU A 271 18.38 11.07 -4.98
C LEU A 271 19.70 10.29 -4.85
N TYR A 272 20.78 10.78 -5.48
CA TYR A 272 22.08 10.13 -5.44
C TYR A 272 22.86 10.44 -4.17
N PHE A 273 23.13 11.72 -3.86
CA PHE A 273 24.01 12.09 -2.76
C PHE A 273 23.34 12.00 -1.38
N ALA A 274 22.04 12.31 -1.31
CA ALA A 274 21.26 12.25 -0.06
C ALA A 274 20.38 11.00 0.05
N GLY A 275 20.36 10.13 -0.96
CA GLY A 275 19.57 8.91 -0.97
C GLY A 275 18.06 9.16 -0.80
N LEU A 276 17.53 10.32 -1.20
CA LEU A 276 16.12 10.65 -1.01
C LEU A 276 15.22 9.82 -1.92
N ARG A 277 13.99 9.56 -1.45
CA ARG A 277 12.93 9.11 -2.34
C ARG A 277 12.47 10.27 -3.23
N PRO A 278 12.06 10.04 -4.50
CA PRO A 278 11.61 11.13 -5.38
C PRO A 278 10.51 12.01 -4.74
N ALA A 279 9.57 11.41 -4.01
CA ALA A 279 8.50 12.14 -3.34
C ALA A 279 8.99 12.98 -2.15
N GLU A 280 10.08 12.61 -1.50
CA GLU A 280 10.74 13.37 -0.44
C GLU A 280 11.48 14.57 -1.05
N ALA A 281 12.24 14.36 -2.11
CA ALA A 281 12.92 15.43 -2.84
C ALA A 281 11.90 16.48 -3.37
N LEU A 282 10.78 16.04 -3.96
CA LEU A 282 9.71 16.95 -4.39
C LEU A 282 9.04 17.73 -3.25
N GLY A 283 9.14 17.24 -2.02
CA GLY A 283 8.63 17.91 -0.82
C GLY A 283 9.63 18.85 -0.15
N LEU A 284 10.91 18.84 -0.56
CA LEU A 284 12.00 19.58 0.06
C LEU A 284 11.79 21.09 -0.08
N ARG A 285 11.98 21.82 1.03
CA ARG A 285 11.84 23.26 1.12
C ARG A 285 13.15 23.91 1.55
N LEU A 286 13.32 25.21 1.27
CA LEU A 286 14.50 25.96 1.66
C LEU A 286 14.76 25.87 3.18
N GLN A 287 13.73 26.00 3.99
CA GLN A 287 13.85 25.90 5.45
C GLN A 287 14.33 24.53 5.97
N ASP A 288 14.22 23.50 5.13
CA ASP A 288 14.64 22.12 5.46
C ASP A 288 16.12 21.90 5.11
N CYS A 289 16.80 22.90 4.53
CA CYS A 289 18.15 22.81 3.97
C CYS A 289 19.13 23.68 4.79
N HIS A 290 20.15 23.03 5.37
CA HIS A 290 21.30 23.73 5.92
C HIS A 290 22.46 23.60 4.92
N LEU A 291 22.75 24.68 4.20
CA LEU A 291 23.70 24.73 3.08
C LEU A 291 24.86 25.71 3.40
N PRO A 292 25.89 25.27 4.15
CA PRO A 292 27.03 26.12 4.49
C PRO A 292 27.82 26.51 3.23
N GLU A 293 28.69 27.54 3.33
CA GLU A 293 29.55 27.96 2.24
C GLU A 293 30.61 26.90 1.91
N SER A 294 31.07 26.16 2.91
CA SER A 294 32.04 25.10 2.77
C SER A 294 31.73 23.94 3.70
N GLY A 295 32.15 22.73 3.32
CA GLY A 295 31.95 21.52 4.14
C GLY A 295 30.62 20.84 3.94
N TRP A 296 30.31 19.96 4.86
CA TRP A 296 29.08 19.15 4.85
C TRP A 296 27.86 19.96 5.27
N GLY A 297 26.79 19.82 4.51
CA GLY A 297 25.46 20.32 4.85
C GLY A 297 24.56 19.24 5.43
N ARG A 298 23.30 19.59 5.64
CA ARG A 298 22.25 18.64 6.09
C ARG A 298 20.87 19.00 5.53
N LEU A 299 20.08 17.99 5.28
CA LEU A 299 18.67 18.11 4.93
C LEU A 299 17.82 17.53 6.05
N ILE A 300 16.73 18.22 6.39
CA ILE A 300 15.73 17.77 7.37
C ILE A 300 14.52 17.29 6.59
N ILE A 301 14.32 15.98 6.53
CA ILE A 301 13.23 15.36 5.77
C ILE A 301 12.08 15.06 6.72
N SER A 302 11.02 15.84 6.64
CA SER A 302 9.81 15.69 7.47
C SER A 302 8.55 15.44 6.64
N ARG A 303 8.61 15.63 5.32
CA ARG A 303 7.45 15.58 4.42
C ARG A 303 7.72 14.78 3.17
N SER A 304 6.65 14.37 2.53
CA SER A 304 6.68 13.64 1.25
C SER A 304 5.50 14.08 0.39
N LYS A 305 5.72 14.25 -0.91
CA LYS A 305 4.68 14.61 -1.90
C LYS A 305 4.50 13.52 -2.95
N PRO A 306 4.01 12.33 -2.57
CA PRO A 306 3.77 11.26 -3.54
C PRO A 306 2.68 11.67 -4.54
N GLN A 307 2.90 11.33 -5.81
CA GLN A 307 1.87 11.49 -6.82
C GLN A 307 0.76 10.48 -6.60
N ALA A 308 -0.48 10.96 -6.62
CA ALA A 308 -1.69 10.16 -6.53
C ALA A 308 -2.71 10.67 -7.55
N ASN A 309 -3.66 9.85 -7.92
CA ASN A 309 -4.78 10.31 -8.71
C ASN A 309 -5.69 11.20 -7.83
N LYS A 310 -6.16 12.31 -8.40
CA LYS A 310 -7.04 13.30 -7.76
C LYS A 310 -8.24 12.67 -7.03
N ARG A 311 -8.75 11.57 -7.56
CA ARG A 311 -9.90 10.83 -6.99
C ARG A 311 -9.63 10.19 -5.64
N TRP A 312 -8.36 9.90 -5.35
CA TRP A 312 -7.95 9.23 -4.11
C TRP A 312 -7.50 10.19 -3.02
N THR A 313 -7.22 11.45 -3.36
CA THR A 313 -6.77 12.46 -2.40
C THR A 313 -7.96 13.21 -1.79
N ASP A 314 -7.86 13.56 -0.52
CA ASP A 314 -8.90 14.34 0.17
C ASP A 314 -9.03 15.76 -0.39
N THR A 315 -7.95 16.27 -0.99
CA THR A 315 -7.88 17.62 -1.55
C THR A 315 -8.27 17.72 -3.03
N GLY A 316 -8.50 16.61 -3.72
CA GLY A 316 -8.71 16.58 -5.16
C GLY A 316 -7.47 16.96 -6.00
N LYS A 317 -6.28 17.10 -5.37
CA LYS A 317 -5.02 17.42 -6.05
C LYS A 317 -4.29 16.15 -6.47
N ALA A 318 -3.44 16.25 -7.50
CA ALA A 318 -2.67 15.12 -8.04
C ALA A 318 -1.49 14.66 -7.16
N HIS A 319 -1.29 15.27 -6.02
CA HIS A 319 -0.25 14.92 -5.05
C HIS A 319 -0.85 14.95 -3.65
N ASP A 320 -0.48 13.95 -2.88
CA ASP A 320 -0.78 13.85 -1.46
C ASP A 320 0.32 14.59 -0.67
N ASP A 321 -0.03 15.33 0.36
CA ASP A 321 0.94 16.01 1.24
C ASP A 321 0.87 15.35 2.61
N ARG A 322 1.93 14.63 2.98
CA ARG A 322 1.93 13.85 4.21
C ARG A 322 3.31 13.70 4.83
N GLY A 323 3.33 13.30 6.10
CA GLY A 323 4.52 12.93 6.83
C GLY A 323 5.26 11.71 6.24
N LEU A 324 6.35 11.35 6.85
CA LEU A 324 7.17 10.20 6.42
C LEU A 324 6.47 8.88 6.75
N LYS A 325 6.74 7.89 5.92
CA LYS A 325 6.26 6.52 6.14
C LYS A 325 6.95 5.91 7.36
N HIS A 326 6.20 5.27 8.25
CA HIS A 326 6.68 4.61 9.49
C HIS A 326 7.30 5.55 10.55
N ARG A 327 6.95 6.85 10.55
CA ARG A 327 7.31 7.80 11.59
C ARG A 327 6.08 8.51 12.13
N ALA A 328 6.16 9.01 13.36
CA ALA A 328 5.10 9.81 13.95
C ALA A 328 4.88 11.10 13.14
N GLN A 329 3.68 11.67 13.26
CA GLN A 329 3.37 12.91 12.57
C GLN A 329 4.28 14.05 13.09
N GLY A 330 4.98 14.71 12.17
CA GLY A 330 5.95 15.77 12.50
C GLY A 330 7.37 15.28 12.77
N GLU A 331 7.60 13.98 12.93
CA GLU A 331 8.93 13.43 13.08
C GLU A 331 9.68 13.43 11.76
N GLY A 332 10.84 14.11 11.74
CA GLY A 332 11.75 14.17 10.59
C GLY A 332 12.96 13.26 10.75
N ARG A 333 13.77 13.16 9.70
CA ARG A 333 15.11 12.60 9.77
C ARG A 333 16.12 13.59 9.21
N VAL A 334 17.29 13.61 9.79
CA VAL A 334 18.41 14.41 9.32
C VAL A 334 19.26 13.56 8.36
N VAL A 335 19.53 14.10 7.19
CA VAL A 335 20.41 13.48 6.19
C VAL A 335 21.61 14.40 5.96
N PRO A 336 22.84 14.01 6.39
CA PRO A 336 24.03 14.74 6.04
C PRO A 336 24.28 14.67 4.53
N ILE A 337 24.69 15.78 3.94
CA ILE A 337 24.94 15.89 2.50
C ILE A 337 26.36 16.40 2.22
N PRO A 338 27.05 15.84 1.20
CA PRO A 338 28.42 16.23 0.88
C PRO A 338 28.46 17.64 0.26
N PRO A 339 29.66 18.29 0.29
CA PRO A 339 29.86 19.62 -0.28
C PRO A 339 29.42 19.74 -1.75
N GLU A 340 29.58 18.68 -2.54
CA GLU A 340 29.13 18.63 -3.95
C GLU A 340 27.61 18.86 -4.08
N LEU A 341 26.79 18.22 -3.22
CA LEU A 341 25.34 18.46 -3.24
C LEU A 341 24.98 19.84 -2.66
N VAL A 342 25.71 20.31 -1.66
CA VAL A 342 25.53 21.67 -1.11
C VAL A 342 25.68 22.70 -2.20
N ALA A 343 26.77 22.63 -2.97
CA ALA A 343 27.03 23.55 -4.09
C ALA A 343 25.91 23.48 -5.15
N MET A 344 25.51 22.26 -5.58
CA MET A 344 24.44 22.09 -6.56
C MET A 344 23.08 22.64 -6.08
N LEU A 345 22.77 22.56 -4.79
CA LEU A 345 21.54 23.10 -4.24
C LEU A 345 21.59 24.62 -4.15
N ARG A 346 22.74 25.21 -3.79
CA ARG A 346 22.93 26.67 -3.79
C ARG A 346 22.78 27.22 -5.21
N GLU A 347 23.50 26.66 -6.20
CA GLU A 347 23.35 27.00 -7.63
C GLU A 347 21.88 26.93 -8.08
N HIS A 348 21.18 25.86 -7.71
CA HIS A 348 19.77 25.68 -8.07
C HIS A 348 18.87 26.78 -7.46
N ILE A 349 19.11 27.15 -6.20
CA ILE A 349 18.34 28.20 -5.52
C ILE A 349 18.65 29.56 -6.14
N ASP A 350 19.90 29.85 -6.44
CA ASP A 350 20.33 31.12 -7.05
C ASP A 350 19.77 31.26 -8.48
N GLU A 351 19.77 30.20 -9.28
CA GLU A 351 19.32 30.23 -10.67
C GLU A 351 17.79 30.22 -10.80
N PHE A 352 17.09 29.36 -10.03
CA PHE A 352 15.65 29.15 -10.21
C PHE A 352 14.78 29.73 -9.11
N GLY A 353 15.38 30.14 -7.99
CA GLY A 353 14.67 30.58 -6.80
C GLY A 353 13.85 29.45 -6.16
N VAL A 354 13.02 29.81 -5.21
CA VAL A 354 12.09 28.91 -4.51
C VAL A 354 10.65 29.27 -4.78
N HIS A 355 9.74 28.30 -4.66
CA HIS A 355 8.31 28.57 -4.74
C HIS A 355 7.82 29.33 -3.49
N LYS A 356 6.69 30.04 -3.57
CA LYS A 356 6.11 30.81 -2.46
C LYS A 356 5.86 30.00 -1.17
N ASP A 357 5.73 28.66 -1.27
CA ASP A 357 5.62 27.76 -0.13
C ASP A 357 6.99 27.19 0.33
N GLY A 358 8.09 27.73 -0.22
CA GLY A 358 9.46 27.35 0.09
C GLY A 358 10.02 26.16 -0.68
N ARG A 359 9.23 25.47 -1.52
CA ARG A 359 9.71 24.30 -2.27
C ARG A 359 10.81 24.66 -3.28
N LEU A 360 11.84 23.82 -3.34
CA LEU A 360 12.94 23.96 -4.29
C LEU A 360 12.50 23.52 -5.70
N PHE A 361 11.87 22.36 -5.82
CA PHE A 361 11.54 21.73 -7.11
C PHE A 361 10.09 21.97 -7.48
N ARG A 362 9.87 22.65 -8.61
CA ARG A 362 8.55 23.06 -9.10
C ARG A 362 8.49 23.06 -10.62
N THR A 363 7.32 23.00 -11.18
CA THR A 363 7.13 23.30 -12.60
C THR A 363 7.21 24.81 -12.83
N ARG A 364 7.39 25.27 -14.07
CA ARG A 364 7.35 26.72 -14.41
C ARG A 364 6.10 27.45 -13.90
N ARG A 365 4.97 26.74 -13.81
CA ARG A 365 3.70 27.27 -13.28
C ARG A 365 3.57 27.09 -11.76
N GLY A 366 4.63 26.76 -11.05
CA GLY A 366 4.63 26.57 -9.59
C GLY A 366 4.04 25.24 -9.09
N GLY A 367 3.55 24.36 -10.00
CA GLY A 367 3.01 23.05 -9.64
C GLY A 367 4.09 22.04 -9.20
N VAL A 368 3.66 20.90 -8.67
CA VAL A 368 4.55 19.77 -8.35
C VAL A 368 4.92 19.04 -9.64
N ILE A 369 6.19 18.65 -9.78
CA ILE A 369 6.71 17.95 -10.96
C ILE A 369 6.14 16.53 -10.99
N SER A 370 5.57 16.14 -12.13
CA SER A 370 4.98 14.80 -12.30
C SER A 370 6.04 13.70 -12.45
N ILE A 371 5.68 12.46 -12.10
CA ILE A 371 6.53 11.28 -12.31
C ILE A 371 6.92 11.16 -13.80
N GLY A 372 5.95 11.36 -14.72
CA GLY A 372 6.22 11.30 -16.16
C GLY A 372 7.29 12.29 -16.60
N THR A 373 7.25 13.52 -16.06
CA THR A 373 8.21 14.59 -16.42
C THR A 373 9.64 14.20 -16.03
N TYR A 374 9.90 13.85 -14.77
CA TYR A 374 11.27 13.54 -14.36
C TYR A 374 11.76 12.19 -14.89
N CYS A 375 10.87 11.20 -15.09
CA CYS A 375 11.24 9.94 -15.75
C CYS A 375 11.64 10.14 -17.21
N GLN A 376 10.96 11.02 -17.93
CA GLN A 376 11.30 11.32 -19.32
C GLN A 376 12.67 11.99 -19.41
N VAL A 377 12.94 13.02 -18.61
CA VAL A 377 14.26 13.69 -18.55
C VAL A 377 15.37 12.68 -18.18
N TRP A 378 15.11 11.78 -17.24
CA TRP A 378 16.05 10.74 -16.86
C TRP A 378 16.35 9.77 -18.01
N LYS A 379 15.31 9.37 -18.76
CA LYS A 379 15.47 8.50 -19.93
C LYS A 379 16.36 9.17 -21.01
N GLU A 380 16.13 10.44 -21.28
CA GLU A 380 16.92 11.22 -22.24
C GLU A 380 18.39 11.38 -21.77
N ALA A 381 18.62 11.66 -20.49
CA ALA A 381 19.94 11.76 -19.91
C ALA A 381 20.72 10.43 -20.00
N ARG A 382 20.06 9.28 -19.78
CA ARG A 382 20.68 7.97 -19.96
C ARG A 382 21.12 7.73 -21.42
N VAL A 383 20.33 8.15 -22.38
CA VAL A 383 20.70 8.03 -23.81
C VAL A 383 21.93 8.86 -24.14
N LEU A 384 22.07 10.02 -23.50
CA LEU A 384 23.22 10.92 -23.74
C LEU A 384 24.50 10.46 -23.05
N ALA A 385 24.39 9.89 -21.83
CA ALA A 385 25.55 9.60 -20.98
C ALA A 385 26.08 8.16 -21.08
N LEU A 386 25.25 7.21 -21.49
CA LEU A 386 25.59 5.78 -21.41
C LEU A 386 25.96 5.22 -22.78
N THR A 387 26.93 4.28 -22.81
CA THR A 387 27.21 3.50 -24.02
C THR A 387 25.99 2.65 -24.44
N PRO A 388 25.92 2.20 -25.70
CA PRO A 388 24.84 1.34 -26.15
C PRO A 388 24.63 0.09 -25.28
N GLU A 389 25.72 -0.55 -24.83
CA GLU A 389 25.67 -1.74 -23.96
C GLU A 389 25.13 -1.39 -22.56
N GLN A 390 25.59 -0.27 -21.99
CA GLN A 390 25.10 0.22 -20.70
C GLN A 390 23.62 0.62 -20.79
N LEU A 391 23.21 1.26 -21.88
CA LEU A 391 21.82 1.67 -22.11
C LEU A 391 20.88 0.47 -22.25
N ALA A 392 21.34 -0.62 -22.89
CA ALA A 392 20.61 -1.89 -23.02
C ALA A 392 20.55 -2.66 -21.69
N SER A 393 21.44 -2.38 -20.75
CA SER A 393 21.48 -3.00 -19.44
C SER A 393 20.47 -2.34 -18.47
N PRO A 394 20.20 -2.94 -17.31
CA PRO A 394 19.35 -2.34 -16.28
C PRO A 394 20.01 -1.16 -15.53
N LEU A 395 21.23 -0.74 -15.88
CA LEU A 395 22.00 0.30 -15.20
C LEU A 395 21.22 1.61 -15.10
N ALA A 396 20.94 2.06 -13.89
CA ALA A 396 20.18 3.27 -13.58
C ALA A 396 18.89 3.43 -14.42
N ALA A 397 18.20 2.34 -14.72
CA ALA A 397 17.04 2.34 -15.60
C ALA A 397 15.92 3.27 -15.11
N ARG A 398 15.84 3.48 -13.81
CA ARG A 398 14.84 4.33 -13.15
C ARG A 398 15.53 5.39 -12.29
N PRO A 399 14.95 6.60 -12.13
CA PRO A 399 15.46 7.60 -11.19
C PRO A 399 15.70 7.08 -9.78
N TYR A 400 14.85 6.13 -9.32
CA TYR A 400 14.97 5.51 -8.01
C TYR A 400 16.27 4.70 -7.84
N ASP A 401 16.87 4.24 -8.91
CA ASP A 401 18.13 3.46 -8.88
C ASP A 401 19.31 4.30 -8.40
N LEU A 402 19.24 5.64 -8.52
CA LEU A 402 20.19 6.56 -7.89
C LEU A 402 20.22 6.44 -6.37
N ARG A 403 19.05 6.26 -5.76
CA ARG A 403 18.99 6.02 -4.31
C ARG A 403 19.56 4.65 -3.95
N HIS A 404 19.38 3.64 -4.80
CA HIS A 404 20.03 2.35 -4.58
C HIS A 404 21.56 2.50 -4.64
N ALA A 405 22.06 3.32 -5.57
CA ALA A 405 23.48 3.64 -5.65
C ALA A 405 24.00 4.39 -4.42
N ALA A 406 23.27 5.38 -3.92
CA ALA A 406 23.63 6.10 -2.69
C ALA A 406 23.75 5.17 -1.47
N VAL A 407 22.76 4.34 -1.24
CA VAL A 407 22.75 3.41 -0.09
C VAL A 407 23.86 2.38 -0.21
N SER A 408 24.09 1.83 -1.41
CA SER A 408 25.20 0.91 -1.68
C SER A 408 26.56 1.58 -1.47
N LEU A 409 26.71 2.83 -1.93
CA LEU A 409 27.95 3.63 -1.72
C LEU A 409 28.25 3.82 -0.24
N TRP A 410 27.24 4.21 0.57
CA TRP A 410 27.43 4.42 2.00
C TRP A 410 27.84 3.13 2.73
N LEU A 411 27.18 2.00 2.42
CA LEU A 411 27.53 0.69 3.00
C LEU A 411 28.97 0.29 2.62
N ASN A 412 29.35 0.46 1.33
CA ASN A 412 30.70 0.13 0.85
C ASN A 412 31.77 1.10 1.38
N ALA A 413 31.42 2.35 1.67
CA ALA A 413 32.27 3.31 2.36
C ALA A 413 32.43 3.00 3.86
N GLY A 414 31.69 2.00 4.37
CA GLY A 414 31.77 1.53 5.75
C GLY A 414 30.98 2.36 6.74
N VAL A 415 29.98 3.10 6.29
CA VAL A 415 29.01 3.73 7.21
C VAL A 415 28.23 2.61 7.92
N PRO A 416 28.09 2.65 9.25
CA PRO A 416 27.36 1.62 10.00
C PRO A 416 25.94 1.43 9.49
N ALA A 417 25.49 0.18 9.42
CA ALA A 417 24.16 -0.13 8.90
C ALA A 417 22.99 0.60 9.61
N PRO A 418 23.02 0.83 10.92
CA PRO A 418 22.02 1.65 11.60
C PRO A 418 21.98 3.10 11.08
N ASP A 419 23.15 3.73 10.89
CA ASP A 419 23.24 5.11 10.38
C ASP A 419 22.74 5.20 8.93
N VAL A 420 23.11 4.22 8.09
CA VAL A 420 22.61 4.14 6.71
C VAL A 420 21.10 3.95 6.70
N ALA A 421 20.55 3.11 7.57
CA ALA A 421 19.12 2.87 7.70
C ALA A 421 18.39 4.15 8.11
N GLU A 422 18.92 4.90 9.07
CA GLU A 422 18.37 6.18 9.51
C GLU A 422 18.35 7.21 8.38
N ARG A 423 19.54 7.46 7.75
CA ARG A 423 19.66 8.39 6.60
C ARG A 423 18.71 8.02 5.47
N ALA A 424 18.60 6.75 5.14
CA ALA A 424 17.71 6.26 4.09
C ALA A 424 16.23 6.20 4.52
N GLY A 425 15.90 6.22 5.81
CA GLY A 425 14.55 6.01 6.33
C GLY A 425 14.05 4.59 6.02
N HIS A 426 14.88 3.60 6.34
CA HIS A 426 14.60 2.16 6.35
C HIS A 426 14.70 1.62 7.77
N SER A 427 14.16 0.41 8.05
CA SER A 427 14.63 -0.39 9.17
C SER A 427 15.96 -1.08 8.79
N VAL A 428 16.77 -1.43 9.78
CA VAL A 428 18.04 -2.15 9.56
C VAL A 428 17.79 -3.48 8.85
N ASP A 429 16.74 -4.21 9.24
CA ASP A 429 16.36 -5.48 8.59
C ASP A 429 16.06 -5.32 7.10
N VAL A 430 15.27 -4.28 6.75
CA VAL A 430 14.96 -3.97 5.34
C VAL A 430 16.23 -3.60 4.60
N LEU A 431 17.13 -2.79 5.22
CA LEU A 431 18.38 -2.40 4.62
C LEU A 431 19.23 -3.62 4.29
N LEU A 432 19.51 -4.47 5.26
CA LEU A 432 20.37 -5.65 5.09
C LEU A 432 19.76 -6.65 4.10
N LYS A 433 18.43 -6.90 4.18
CA LYS A 433 17.74 -7.79 3.24
C LYS A 433 17.80 -7.30 1.80
N VAL A 434 17.60 -6.00 1.58
CA VAL A 434 17.50 -5.40 0.25
C VAL A 434 18.86 -5.22 -0.40
N TYR A 435 19.89 -4.81 0.38
CA TYR A 435 21.21 -4.43 -0.13
C TYR A 435 22.31 -5.46 0.15
N ALA A 436 22.01 -6.63 0.73
CA ALA A 436 22.99 -7.66 1.04
C ALA A 436 23.93 -8.01 -0.14
N LYS A 437 23.41 -7.99 -1.37
CA LYS A 437 24.20 -8.29 -2.59
C LYS A 437 24.94 -7.09 -3.17
N CYS A 438 24.74 -5.90 -2.64
CA CYS A 438 25.39 -4.68 -3.10
C CYS A 438 26.61 -4.31 -2.24
N ILE A 439 26.91 -5.10 -1.21
CA ILE A 439 28.08 -4.92 -0.35
C ILE A 439 29.24 -5.72 -0.96
N ASP A 440 30.23 -5.02 -1.50
CA ASP A 440 31.43 -5.58 -2.12
C ASP A 440 32.66 -5.40 -1.24
N GLY A 441 33.60 -6.36 -1.32
CA GLY A 441 34.95 -6.22 -0.76
C GLY A 441 35.00 -6.04 0.77
N SER A 442 33.91 -6.32 1.47
CA SER A 442 33.77 -6.04 2.90
C SER A 442 34.81 -6.77 3.77
N THR A 443 35.25 -7.97 3.37
CA THR A 443 36.15 -8.79 4.18
C THR A 443 37.54 -8.14 4.30
N THR A 444 38.16 -7.68 3.21
CA THR A 444 39.49 -7.06 3.26
C THR A 444 39.45 -5.73 4.02
N ILE A 445 38.48 -4.87 3.74
CA ILE A 445 38.30 -3.59 4.44
C ILE A 445 37.98 -3.80 5.92
N ALA A 446 37.11 -4.77 6.22
CA ALA A 446 36.80 -5.13 7.59
C ALA A 446 38.01 -5.64 8.35
N ASN A 447 38.80 -6.54 7.75
CA ASN A 447 40.04 -7.04 8.35
C ASN A 447 41.02 -5.92 8.62
N GLN A 448 41.24 -5.01 7.65
CA GLN A 448 42.12 -3.84 7.85
C GLN A 448 41.64 -2.92 8.99
N ARG A 449 40.34 -2.77 9.18
CA ARG A 449 39.79 -1.99 10.31
C ARG A 449 39.97 -2.71 11.64
N ILE A 450 39.78 -4.04 11.66
CA ILE A 450 40.01 -4.88 12.83
C ILE A 450 41.50 -4.79 13.19
N ASP A 451 42.42 -4.95 12.21
CA ASP A 451 43.86 -4.86 12.44
C ASP A 451 44.25 -3.51 13.04
N ARG A 452 43.72 -2.40 12.50
CA ARG A 452 43.96 -1.05 13.05
C ARG A 452 43.44 -0.93 14.50
N ALA A 453 42.25 -1.46 14.78
CA ALA A 453 41.66 -1.40 16.12
C ALA A 453 42.40 -2.29 17.13
N LEU A 454 43.06 -3.37 16.66
CA LEU A 454 43.91 -4.22 17.50
C LEU A 454 45.28 -3.65 17.75
N THR A 455 45.72 -2.71 16.92
CA THR A 455 47.07 -2.05 17.00
C THR A 455 47.03 -0.65 17.61
N SER A 456 45.82 -0.13 17.90
CA SER A 456 45.57 1.13 18.61
C SER A 456 45.38 0.87 20.10
#